data_a3ad5aeaacbcc15a2e66ee26ae092a7c
#
_entry.id   a3ad5aeaacbcc15a2e66ee26ae092a7c
#
_cell.length_a   1.000
_cell.length_b   1.000
_cell.length_c   1.000
_cell.angle_alpha   90.00
_cell.angle_beta   90.00
_cell.angle_gamma   90.00
#
_symmetry.space_group_name_H-M   'P 1'
#
loop_
_entity.id
_entity.type
_entity.pdbx_description
1 polymer ?
#
loop_
_entity_poly.entity_id
_entity_poly.type
_entity_poly.pdbx_seq_one_letter_code
_entity_poly.pdbx_strand_id
1 'polypeptide(L)'
;NKHIENYLRSLERIRYNIFNKIKQYNKYVVNEDEKLMYLNDRYEVTKFENYLKIYIPEVIPKYKNVNNYAYKNITLNVMEKTKIYKDLYKDELVFVFIKIVENQKNIDIDNKFVKSIIDGLVLSKVIEDDNIANMFYGVFGTSEKKKKPYTEVYIFKGKMMLDWLQNFINADIK
;
A
#
# COMPACT_ATOMS: atom_id res chain seq x y z
N ASN A 1 -5.93 -15.19 31.07
CA ASN A 1 -5.67 -16.63 31.10
C ASN A 1 -4.49 -16.94 30.16
N LYS A 2 -3.29 -17.13 30.74
CA LYS A 2 -2.00 -17.30 30.06
C LYS A 2 -2.00 -18.41 28.96
N HIS A 3 -2.85 -19.43 29.13
CA HIS A 3 -3.01 -20.50 28.15
C HIS A 3 -3.71 -20.02 26.86
N ILE A 4 -4.76 -19.23 26.98
CA ILE A 4 -5.48 -18.67 25.81
C ILE A 4 -4.58 -17.73 25.01
N GLU A 5 -3.80 -16.89 25.69
CA GLU A 5 -2.83 -15.99 25.03
C GLU A 5 -1.75 -16.78 24.27
N ASN A 6 -1.26 -17.88 24.84
CA ASN A 6 -0.28 -18.74 24.17
C ASN A 6 -0.89 -19.44 22.94
N TYR A 7 -2.14 -19.88 23.00
CA TYR A 7 -2.85 -20.45 21.85
C TYR A 7 -3.06 -19.39 20.75
N LEU A 8 -3.47 -18.17 21.11
CA LEU A 8 -3.63 -17.09 20.14
C LEU A 8 -2.32 -16.75 19.44
N ARG A 9 -1.22 -16.60 20.18
CA ARG A 9 0.12 -16.39 19.60
C ARG A 9 0.56 -17.53 18.67
N SER A 10 0.25 -18.78 19.04
CA SER A 10 0.56 -19.95 18.19
C SER A 10 -0.26 -19.94 16.89
N LEU A 11 -1.54 -19.60 16.97
CA LEU A 11 -2.41 -19.48 15.80
C LEU A 11 -1.96 -18.34 14.88
N GLU A 12 -1.57 -17.20 15.43
CA GLU A 12 -1.02 -16.08 14.64
C GLU A 12 0.30 -16.46 13.95
N ARG A 13 1.18 -17.21 14.63
CA ARG A 13 2.42 -17.71 14.05
C ARG A 13 2.16 -18.70 12.90
N ILE A 14 1.20 -19.59 13.06
CA ILE A 14 0.78 -20.55 12.01
C ILE A 14 0.19 -19.76 10.83
N ARG A 15 -0.70 -18.81 11.09
CA ARG A 15 -1.29 -17.94 10.07
C ARG A 15 -0.20 -17.19 9.29
N TYR A 16 0.79 -16.60 9.96
CA TYR A 16 1.91 -15.92 9.36
C TYR A 16 2.77 -16.85 8.49
N ASN A 17 3.06 -18.08 8.97
CA ASN A 17 3.82 -19.07 8.22
C ASN A 17 3.08 -19.58 6.98
N ILE A 18 1.77 -19.81 7.09
CA ILE A 18 0.93 -20.16 5.94
C ILE A 18 0.90 -19.02 4.94
N PHE A 19 0.72 -17.79 5.39
CA PHE A 19 0.73 -16.60 4.55
C PHE A 19 2.05 -16.44 3.80
N ASN A 20 3.19 -16.62 4.46
CA ASN A 20 4.51 -16.56 3.82
C ASN A 20 4.72 -17.71 2.82
N LYS A 21 4.25 -18.92 3.11
CA LYS A 21 4.29 -20.03 2.14
C LYS A 21 3.42 -19.74 0.92
N ILE A 22 2.20 -19.25 1.13
CA ILE A 22 1.31 -18.82 0.04
C ILE A 22 1.98 -17.69 -0.77
N LYS A 23 2.65 -16.74 -0.11
CA LYS A 23 3.41 -15.67 -0.75
C LYS A 23 4.56 -16.22 -1.62
N GLN A 24 5.29 -17.21 -1.14
CA GLN A 24 6.35 -17.89 -1.92
C GLN A 24 5.79 -18.62 -3.14
N TYR A 25 4.65 -19.30 -3.01
CA TYR A 25 3.98 -19.97 -4.12
C TYR A 25 3.41 -18.96 -5.15
N ASN A 26 2.78 -17.87 -4.68
CA ASN A 26 2.16 -16.87 -5.53
C ASN A 26 3.17 -15.88 -6.17
N LYS A 27 4.43 -15.87 -5.74
CA LYS A 27 5.49 -15.03 -6.33
C LYS A 27 5.78 -15.41 -7.80
N TYR A 28 5.31 -16.58 -8.26
CA TYR A 28 5.65 -17.15 -9.56
C TYR A 28 4.47 -17.45 -10.51
N VAL A 29 3.22 -17.40 -10.04
CA VAL A 29 2.07 -17.72 -10.92
C VAL A 29 0.87 -16.85 -10.57
N VAL A 30 0.83 -15.63 -11.08
CA VAL A 30 -0.45 -14.94 -11.26
C VAL A 30 -0.99 -15.41 -12.60
N ASN A 31 -1.97 -16.33 -12.59
CA ASN A 31 -2.72 -16.69 -13.77
C ASN A 31 -3.41 -15.44 -14.31
N GLU A 32 -3.29 -15.15 -15.59
CA GLU A 32 -3.91 -13.96 -16.21
C GLU A 32 -5.44 -13.93 -15.98
N ASP A 33 -6.10 -15.09 -16.00
CA ASP A 33 -7.53 -15.19 -15.71
C ASP A 33 -7.85 -14.81 -14.25
N GLU A 34 -7.03 -15.24 -13.29
CA GLU A 34 -7.17 -14.86 -11.88
C GLU A 34 -6.94 -13.35 -11.69
N LYS A 35 -5.98 -12.79 -12.42
CA LYS A 35 -5.67 -11.36 -12.39
C LYS A 35 -6.88 -10.52 -12.85
N LEU A 36 -7.55 -10.90 -13.94
CA LEU A 36 -8.72 -10.19 -14.46
C LEU A 36 -9.85 -10.08 -13.44
N MET A 37 -9.99 -11.05 -12.53
CA MET A 37 -11.03 -11.03 -11.49
C MET A 37 -10.82 -9.90 -10.44
N TYR A 38 -9.60 -9.37 -10.32
CA TYR A 38 -9.25 -8.33 -9.34
C TYR A 38 -9.15 -6.94 -9.95
N LEU A 39 -9.02 -6.80 -11.26
CA LEU A 39 -8.81 -5.50 -11.89
C LEU A 39 -10.01 -4.58 -11.70
N ASN A 40 -9.72 -3.36 -11.25
CA ASN A 40 -10.69 -2.34 -10.98
C ASN A 40 -10.29 -1.03 -11.66
N ASP A 41 -11.06 -0.60 -12.64
CA ASP A 41 -10.78 0.58 -13.45
C ASP A 41 -10.81 1.90 -12.67
N ARG A 42 -11.39 1.89 -11.46
CA ARG A 42 -11.39 3.06 -10.57
C ARG A 42 -10.06 3.35 -9.89
N TYR A 43 -9.07 2.43 -9.99
CA TYR A 43 -7.70 2.74 -9.60
C TYR A 43 -7.08 3.63 -10.67
N GLU A 44 -6.57 4.77 -10.28
CA GLU A 44 -6.01 5.77 -11.18
C GLU A 44 -4.56 6.04 -10.81
N VAL A 45 -3.72 6.24 -11.83
CA VAL A 45 -2.32 6.62 -11.66
C VAL A 45 -2.05 7.85 -12.49
N THR A 46 -1.51 8.89 -11.85
CA THR A 46 -1.13 10.14 -12.50
C THR A 46 0.33 10.43 -12.23
N LYS A 47 1.11 10.62 -13.29
CA LYS A 47 2.49 11.08 -13.19
C LYS A 47 2.54 12.60 -13.23
N PHE A 48 3.10 13.18 -12.18
CA PHE A 48 3.46 14.59 -12.10
C PHE A 48 4.97 14.75 -12.38
N GLU A 49 5.44 15.98 -12.50
CA GLU A 49 6.86 16.25 -12.76
C GLU A 49 7.79 15.56 -11.76
N ASN A 50 7.47 15.67 -10.46
CA ASN A 50 8.35 15.26 -9.36
C ASN A 50 7.86 14.03 -8.58
N TYR A 51 6.66 13.51 -8.86
CA TYR A 51 6.11 12.37 -8.15
C TYR A 51 5.09 11.59 -8.98
N LEU A 52 4.85 10.35 -8.57
CA LEU A 52 3.77 9.51 -9.07
C LEU A 52 2.66 9.47 -8.01
N LYS A 53 1.42 9.71 -8.41
CA LYS A 53 0.24 9.61 -7.52
C LYS A 53 -0.63 8.44 -7.94
N ILE A 54 -1.03 7.62 -6.97
CA ILE A 54 -2.01 6.56 -7.14
C ILE A 54 -3.25 6.91 -6.32
N TYR A 55 -4.42 6.87 -6.96
CA TYR A 55 -5.71 6.91 -6.28
C TYR A 55 -6.27 5.49 -6.15
N ILE A 56 -6.57 5.08 -4.93
CA ILE A 56 -7.17 3.79 -4.56
C ILE A 56 -8.58 4.07 -4.06
N PRO A 57 -9.64 3.61 -4.74
CA PRO A 57 -11.04 3.95 -4.43
C PRO A 57 -11.59 3.24 -3.19
N GLU A 58 -10.71 2.84 -2.29
CA GLU A 58 -11.02 2.15 -1.04
C GLU A 58 -9.99 2.48 0.05
N VAL A 59 -10.34 2.21 1.28
CA VAL A 59 -9.43 2.33 2.41
C VAL A 59 -8.67 1.03 2.60
N ILE A 60 -7.38 1.17 2.89
CA ILE A 60 -6.54 0.02 3.24
C ILE A 60 -7.10 -0.69 4.47
N PRO A 61 -7.30 -2.01 4.43
CA PRO A 61 -7.83 -2.76 5.55
C PRO A 61 -6.90 -2.73 6.76
N LYS A 62 -7.45 -2.91 7.95
CA LYS A 62 -6.66 -3.15 9.16
C LYS A 62 -6.01 -4.53 9.09
N TYR A 63 -4.85 -4.68 9.71
CA TYR A 63 -4.10 -5.95 9.76
C TYR A 63 -4.96 -7.16 10.12
N LYS A 64 -5.83 -7.03 11.12
CA LYS A 64 -6.72 -8.10 11.57
C LYS A 64 -7.80 -8.50 10.55
N ASN A 65 -8.11 -7.61 9.62
CA ASN A 65 -9.17 -7.80 8.62
C ASN A 65 -8.61 -8.18 7.24
N VAL A 66 -7.29 -8.31 7.11
CA VAL A 66 -6.66 -8.69 5.84
C VAL A 66 -6.91 -10.15 5.58
N ASN A 67 -7.60 -10.44 4.49
CA ASN A 67 -7.70 -11.76 3.89
C ASN A 67 -6.95 -11.79 2.55
N ASN A 68 -6.83 -12.96 1.97
CA ASN A 68 -6.11 -13.14 0.71
C ASN A 68 -6.72 -12.30 -0.43
N TYR A 69 -8.04 -12.17 -0.46
CA TYR A 69 -8.73 -11.36 -1.46
C TYR A 69 -8.37 -9.88 -1.34
N ALA A 70 -8.48 -9.28 -0.15
CA ALA A 70 -8.17 -7.88 0.07
C ALA A 70 -6.70 -7.55 -0.25
N TYR A 71 -5.77 -8.46 0.12
CA TYR A 71 -4.37 -8.33 -0.23
C TYR A 71 -4.15 -8.35 -1.75
N LYS A 72 -4.63 -9.40 -2.44
CA LYS A 72 -4.49 -9.54 -3.89
C LYS A 72 -5.16 -8.40 -4.64
N ASN A 73 -6.35 -7.98 -4.22
CA ASN A 73 -7.07 -6.87 -4.85
C ASN A 73 -6.19 -5.61 -4.93
N ILE A 74 -5.68 -5.13 -3.80
CA ILE A 74 -4.86 -3.91 -3.78
C ILE A 74 -3.53 -4.14 -4.53
N THR A 75 -2.84 -5.25 -4.23
CA THR A 75 -1.51 -5.54 -4.80
C THR A 75 -1.56 -5.63 -6.33
N LEU A 76 -2.53 -6.37 -6.88
CA LEU A 76 -2.63 -6.56 -8.32
C LEU A 76 -3.08 -5.30 -9.06
N ASN A 77 -4.02 -4.52 -8.49
CA ASN A 77 -4.41 -3.26 -9.09
C ASN A 77 -3.27 -2.23 -9.08
N VAL A 78 -2.55 -2.08 -7.96
CA VAL A 78 -1.39 -1.20 -7.90
C VAL A 78 -0.33 -1.64 -8.90
N MET A 79 0.02 -2.94 -8.93
CA MET A 79 0.97 -3.49 -9.90
C MET A 79 0.55 -3.19 -11.34
N GLU A 80 -0.68 -3.51 -11.71
CA GLU A 80 -1.15 -3.38 -13.08
C GLU A 80 -1.18 -1.93 -13.55
N LYS A 81 -1.71 -1.03 -12.71
CA LYS A 81 -1.82 0.39 -13.05
C LYS A 81 -0.46 1.12 -13.07
N THR A 82 0.55 0.60 -12.35
CA THR A 82 1.88 1.23 -12.28
C THR A 82 2.94 0.59 -13.18
N LYS A 83 2.68 -0.56 -13.79
CA LYS A 83 3.67 -1.27 -14.62
C LYS A 83 4.24 -0.45 -15.80
N ILE A 84 3.48 0.51 -16.31
CA ILE A 84 3.94 1.43 -17.37
C ILE A 84 5.05 2.37 -16.90
N TYR A 85 5.21 2.51 -15.58
CA TYR A 85 6.25 3.33 -14.93
C TYR A 85 7.40 2.47 -14.38
N LYS A 86 7.58 1.26 -14.93
CA LYS A 86 8.70 0.39 -14.61
C LYS A 86 10.03 1.17 -14.68
N ASP A 87 10.90 0.91 -13.71
CA ASP A 87 12.22 1.49 -13.58
C ASP A 87 12.24 3.04 -13.38
N LEU A 88 11.07 3.66 -13.09
CA LEU A 88 10.99 5.12 -12.89
C LEU A 88 11.90 5.63 -11.77
N TYR A 89 12.08 4.84 -10.72
CA TYR A 89 12.92 5.14 -9.56
C TYR A 89 14.05 4.13 -9.37
N LYS A 90 14.55 3.57 -10.48
CA LYS A 90 15.68 2.64 -10.43
C LYS A 90 16.91 3.33 -9.82
N ASP A 91 17.62 2.62 -8.94
CA ASP A 91 18.81 3.09 -8.24
C ASP A 91 18.58 4.34 -7.34
N GLU A 92 17.32 4.63 -6.99
CA GLU A 92 16.96 5.77 -6.14
C GLU A 92 16.38 5.29 -4.81
N LEU A 93 16.74 5.98 -3.73
CA LEU A 93 16.02 5.87 -2.46
C LEU A 93 14.67 6.59 -2.61
N VAL A 94 13.58 5.86 -2.39
CA VAL A 94 12.22 6.32 -2.63
C VAL A 94 11.47 6.56 -1.32
N PHE A 95 10.71 7.65 -1.24
CA PHE A 95 9.73 7.85 -0.19
C PHE A 95 8.31 7.56 -0.73
N VAL A 96 7.58 6.73 0.01
CA VAL A 96 6.17 6.40 -0.28
C VAL A 96 5.30 7.01 0.80
N PHE A 97 4.53 8.04 0.47
CA PHE A 97 3.60 8.67 1.38
C PHE A 97 2.18 8.19 1.12
N ILE A 98 1.52 7.67 2.14
CA ILE A 98 0.19 7.06 2.05
C ILE A 98 -0.80 7.91 2.84
N LYS A 99 -1.70 8.61 2.13
CA LYS A 99 -2.77 9.40 2.71
C LYS A 99 -4.06 8.58 2.72
N ILE A 100 -4.58 8.32 3.91
CA ILE A 100 -5.83 7.58 4.12
C ILE A 100 -6.93 8.58 4.48
N VAL A 101 -7.99 8.61 3.68
CA VAL A 101 -9.14 9.48 3.89
C VAL A 101 -10.33 8.64 4.32
N GLU A 102 -10.81 8.90 5.52
CA GLU A 102 -11.95 8.20 6.12
C GLU A 102 -13.13 9.15 6.32
N ASN A 103 -14.32 8.61 6.51
CA ASN A 103 -15.50 9.41 6.83
C ASN A 103 -15.73 9.60 8.34
N GLN A 104 -14.94 8.92 9.18
CA GLN A 104 -14.98 8.96 10.63
C GLN A 104 -13.63 9.43 11.20
N LYS A 105 -13.65 10.14 12.33
CA LYS A 105 -12.43 10.66 12.96
C LYS A 105 -11.71 9.65 13.87
N ASN A 106 -12.43 8.68 14.44
CA ASN A 106 -11.89 7.77 15.46
C ASN A 106 -11.42 6.46 14.82
N ILE A 107 -10.46 6.55 13.89
CA ILE A 107 -9.91 5.39 13.20
C ILE A 107 -8.40 5.33 13.43
N ASP A 108 -7.93 4.19 13.91
CA ASP A 108 -6.50 3.92 14.09
C ASP A 108 -5.80 3.85 12.74
N ILE A 109 -4.72 4.60 12.62
CA ILE A 109 -3.89 4.65 11.41
C ILE A 109 -2.73 3.65 11.48
N ASP A 110 -2.21 3.38 12.67
CA ASP A 110 -1.01 2.56 12.90
C ASP A 110 -1.18 1.09 12.54
N ASN A 111 -2.40 0.58 12.51
CA ASN A 111 -2.66 -0.83 12.20
C ASN A 111 -3.20 -1.09 10.78
N LYS A 112 -3.00 -0.16 9.86
CA LYS A 112 -3.36 -0.31 8.44
C LYS A 112 -2.34 -1.18 7.69
N PHE A 113 -2.84 -2.09 6.85
CA PHE A 113 -2.01 -3.05 6.12
C PHE A 113 -1.43 -2.45 4.82
N VAL A 114 -0.48 -1.55 4.95
CA VAL A 114 0.16 -0.85 3.81
C VAL A 114 1.00 -1.75 2.91
N LYS A 115 1.36 -2.94 3.38
CA LYS A 115 2.22 -3.87 2.63
C LYS A 115 1.66 -4.25 1.26
N SER A 116 0.34 -4.33 1.10
CA SER A 116 -0.29 -4.63 -0.20
C SER A 116 0.04 -3.59 -1.27
N ILE A 117 0.18 -2.31 -0.90
CA ILE A 117 0.60 -1.24 -1.81
C ILE A 117 2.08 -1.40 -2.15
N ILE A 118 2.91 -1.57 -1.13
CA ILE A 118 4.36 -1.69 -1.31
C ILE A 118 4.69 -2.89 -2.20
N ASP A 119 4.10 -4.05 -1.92
CA ASP A 119 4.29 -5.25 -2.75
C ASP A 119 3.86 -5.00 -4.22
N GLY A 120 2.77 -4.26 -4.45
CA GLY A 120 2.34 -3.88 -5.81
C GLY A 120 3.37 -3.01 -6.55
N LEU A 121 3.97 -2.04 -5.85
CA LEU A 121 5.02 -1.17 -6.41
C LEU A 121 6.31 -1.92 -6.72
N VAL A 122 6.70 -2.88 -5.87
CA VAL A 122 7.86 -3.75 -6.10
C VAL A 122 7.60 -4.71 -7.26
N LEU A 123 6.41 -5.32 -7.32
CA LEU A 123 6.05 -6.24 -8.41
C LEU A 123 6.00 -5.55 -9.78
N SER A 124 5.55 -4.30 -9.83
CA SER A 124 5.56 -3.48 -11.05
C SER A 124 6.94 -2.93 -11.41
N LYS A 125 7.94 -3.08 -10.52
CA LYS A 125 9.28 -2.51 -10.68
C LYS A 125 9.31 -0.98 -10.74
N VAL A 126 8.34 -0.31 -10.12
CA VAL A 126 8.39 1.14 -9.88
C VAL A 126 9.44 1.45 -8.82
N ILE A 127 9.48 0.63 -7.77
CA ILE A 127 10.56 0.56 -6.78
C ILE A 127 11.30 -0.77 -6.93
N GLU A 128 12.58 -0.77 -6.67
CA GLU A 128 13.42 -1.94 -6.89
C GLU A 128 13.13 -3.05 -5.88
N ASP A 129 13.05 -2.69 -4.59
CA ASP A 129 12.77 -3.62 -3.49
C ASP A 129 12.21 -2.86 -2.27
N ASP A 130 11.61 -3.57 -1.31
CA ASP A 130 11.02 -3.02 -0.08
C ASP A 130 12.01 -2.99 1.10
N ASN A 131 13.32 -3.02 0.83
CA ASN A 131 14.37 -2.95 1.83
C ASN A 131 14.77 -1.50 2.19
N ILE A 132 15.56 -1.35 3.27
CA ILE A 132 15.98 -0.05 3.81
C ILE A 132 16.90 0.77 2.88
N ALA A 133 17.50 0.15 1.87
CA ALA A 133 18.33 0.84 0.89
C ALA A 133 17.51 1.48 -0.23
N ASN A 134 16.33 0.91 -0.51
CA ASN A 134 15.51 1.30 -1.65
C ASN A 134 14.34 2.19 -1.28
N MET A 135 13.76 2.04 -0.05
CA MET A 135 12.59 2.81 0.30
C MET A 135 12.40 3.02 1.80
N PHE A 136 11.63 4.06 2.11
CA PHE A 136 10.98 4.28 3.38
C PHE A 136 9.57 4.85 3.14
N TYR A 137 8.69 4.79 4.14
CA TYR A 137 7.32 5.24 3.94
C TYR A 137 6.77 5.96 5.17
N GLY A 138 5.73 6.78 4.93
CA GLY A 138 4.94 7.41 5.97
C GLY A 138 3.45 7.26 5.70
N VAL A 139 2.65 7.24 6.78
CA VAL A 139 1.19 7.15 6.70
C VAL A 139 0.56 8.36 7.37
N PHE A 140 -0.39 8.98 6.68
CA PHE A 140 -1.16 10.10 7.18
C PHE A 140 -2.65 9.80 7.08
N GLY A 141 -3.40 10.04 8.15
CA GLY A 141 -4.85 9.86 8.20
C GLY A 141 -5.58 11.19 8.30
N THR A 142 -6.65 11.33 7.53
CA THR A 142 -7.56 12.47 7.62
C THR A 142 -9.01 12.02 7.50
N SER A 143 -9.94 12.89 7.87
CA SER A 143 -11.38 12.58 7.78
C SER A 143 -12.14 13.61 6.98
N GLU A 144 -12.90 13.14 5.97
CA GLU A 144 -13.79 13.94 5.14
C GLU A 144 -15.22 13.36 5.17
N LYS A 145 -16.10 13.94 5.96
CA LYS A 145 -17.47 13.41 6.23
C LYS A 145 -18.34 13.21 4.99
N LYS A 146 -18.13 13.98 3.93
CA LYS A 146 -18.98 13.98 2.71
C LYS A 146 -18.46 13.11 1.60
N LYS A 147 -17.26 12.55 1.71
CA LYS A 147 -16.64 11.70 0.70
C LYS A 147 -16.69 10.23 1.07
N LYS A 148 -16.76 9.37 0.05
CA LYS A 148 -16.51 7.94 0.25
C LYS A 148 -15.04 7.78 0.68
N PRO A 149 -14.75 6.90 1.62
CA PRO A 149 -13.38 6.62 2.04
C PRO A 149 -12.49 6.16 0.88
N TYR A 150 -11.23 6.64 0.84
CA TYR A 150 -10.26 6.32 -0.21
C TYR A 150 -8.84 6.42 0.32
N THR A 151 -7.87 6.00 -0.50
CA THR A 151 -6.43 6.13 -0.19
C THR A 151 -5.72 6.79 -1.37
N GLU A 152 -4.81 7.70 -1.09
CA GLU A 152 -3.88 8.27 -2.06
C GLU A 152 -2.45 7.87 -1.69
N VAL A 153 -1.68 7.49 -2.70
CA VAL A 153 -0.26 7.12 -2.53
C VAL A 153 0.58 8.05 -3.40
N TYR A 154 1.57 8.66 -2.79
CA TYR A 154 2.52 9.56 -3.45
C TYR A 154 3.90 8.93 -3.39
N ILE A 155 4.55 8.78 -4.53
CA ILE A 155 5.85 8.14 -4.67
C ILE A 155 6.82 9.15 -5.29
N PHE A 156 7.95 9.41 -4.63
CA PHE A 156 8.94 10.36 -5.10
C PHE A 156 10.33 10.05 -4.53
N LYS A 157 11.36 10.66 -5.09
CA LYS A 157 12.74 10.50 -4.61
C LYS A 157 12.86 10.95 -3.17
N GLY A 158 13.48 10.16 -2.33
CA GLY A 158 13.58 10.40 -0.87
C GLY A 158 14.16 11.77 -0.51
N LYS A 159 15.09 12.30 -1.31
CA LYS A 159 15.67 13.64 -1.12
C LYS A 159 14.65 14.78 -1.22
N MET A 160 13.50 14.55 -1.86
CA MET A 160 12.44 15.55 -2.02
C MET A 160 11.40 15.52 -0.88
N MET A 161 11.56 14.62 0.08
CA MET A 161 10.55 14.37 1.13
C MET A 161 10.22 15.62 1.93
N LEU A 162 11.22 16.36 2.39
CA LEU A 162 11.00 17.52 3.28
C LEU A 162 10.24 18.63 2.58
N ASP A 163 10.66 19.00 1.37
CA ASP A 163 10.01 20.05 0.58
C ASP A 163 8.59 19.66 0.22
N TRP A 164 8.40 18.39 -0.15
CA TRP A 164 7.07 17.88 -0.49
C TRP A 164 6.14 17.87 0.73
N LEU A 165 6.59 17.38 1.89
CA LEU A 165 5.81 17.37 3.12
C LEU A 165 5.44 18.77 3.58
N GLN A 166 6.35 19.74 3.48
CA GLN A 166 6.06 21.12 3.83
C GLN A 166 4.95 21.72 2.97
N ASN A 167 4.98 21.48 1.68
CA ASN A 167 3.94 21.92 0.74
C ASN A 167 2.61 21.22 1.01
N PHE A 168 2.66 19.90 1.31
CA PHE A 168 1.49 19.11 1.64
C PHE A 168 0.81 19.61 2.93
N ILE A 169 1.58 19.85 4.02
CA ILE A 169 1.07 20.37 5.29
C ILE A 169 0.39 21.73 5.08
N ASN A 170 1.00 22.62 4.33
CA ASN A 170 0.46 23.94 4.08
C ASN A 170 -0.85 23.91 3.25
N ALA A 171 -1.03 22.92 2.39
CA ALA A 171 -2.21 22.78 1.53
C ALA A 171 -3.36 22.00 2.16
N ASP A 172 -3.07 20.89 2.83
CA ASP A 172 -4.06 19.88 3.29
C ASP A 172 -4.39 19.94 4.79
N ILE A 173 -3.55 20.58 5.61
CA ILE A 173 -3.77 20.70 7.06
C ILE A 173 -4.16 22.15 7.39
N LYS A 174 -5.41 22.48 7.06
CA LYS A 174 -6.06 23.74 7.49
C LYS A 174 -7.11 23.46 8.55
#